data_1820933931f94ab79e64014e5bf49a31
#
_entry.id   1820933931f94ab79e64014e5bf49a31
#
_cell.length_a   1.000
_cell.length_b   1.000
_cell.length_c   1.000
_cell.angle_alpha   90.00
_cell.angle_beta   90.00
_cell.angle_gamma   90.00
#
_symmetry.space_group_name_H-M   'P 1'
#
loop_
_entity.id
_entity.type
_entity.pdbx_description
1 polymer ?
#
loop_
_entity_poly.entity_id
_entity_poly.type
_entity_poly.pdbx_seq_one_letter_code
_entity_poly.pdbx_strand_id
1 'polypeptide(L)'
;GMNDTGFLPSLAKRSRVAPTEQVGEVILHGEVHDPTARRMGGVAGHAGLFTTAADLGRFANMMLNDGSLYGRRVFEEETVKWMTASHTKPPMKIKRGLGWDIASPYSSPRGNLFEVGSYGHTGWTGCSLWIDPATGTSVILMTSRTHPDGRGNVIALRRTVATLAAEALHGFSTGSAAPPELTARQSVLNGADVLRMRPELLPKGSRIGLITNHTGHDRERNSTLDFLLKSDRVQLKALFSPEHGLYGKLDEKVGDSTDSKSGLKIFSLYGETRKPLQGQLAELDALIFDIQD
;
A
#
# COMPACT_ATOMS: atom_id res chain seq x y z
N GLY A 1 -9.44 -4.93 13.19
CA GLY A 1 -8.97 -3.70 12.92
C GLY A 1 -9.06 -3.11 11.52
N MET A 2 -10.09 -3.40 10.70
CA MET A 2 -10.33 -2.72 9.42
C MET A 2 -11.41 -1.63 9.61
N ASN A 3 -11.06 -0.58 10.34
CA ASN A 3 -12.03 0.41 10.82
C ASN A 3 -12.52 1.37 9.74
N ASP A 4 -11.78 1.48 8.63
CA ASP A 4 -12.13 2.31 7.47
C ASP A 4 -12.67 1.50 6.29
N THR A 5 -13.01 0.24 6.54
CA THR A 5 -13.63 -0.64 5.54
C THR A 5 -15.11 -0.84 5.85
N GLY A 6 -15.96 -0.61 4.86
CA GLY A 6 -17.41 -0.80 5.01
C GLY A 6 -18.20 -0.23 3.84
N PHE A 7 -19.48 -0.49 3.87
CA PHE A 7 -20.44 0.12 2.98
C PHE A 7 -20.94 1.44 3.57
N LEU A 8 -21.45 2.33 2.72
CA LEU A 8 -22.12 3.57 3.11
C LEU A 8 -21.27 4.41 4.10
N PRO A 9 -20.12 4.94 3.68
CA PRO A 9 -19.26 5.70 4.56
C PRO A 9 -20.02 6.86 5.22
N SER A 10 -19.82 7.00 6.53
CA SER A 10 -20.44 8.08 7.31
C SER A 10 -20.01 9.45 6.77
N LEU A 11 -20.78 10.50 7.08
CA LEU A 11 -20.45 11.87 6.67
C LEU A 11 -19.04 12.28 7.09
N ALA A 12 -18.61 11.88 8.28
CA ALA A 12 -17.25 12.14 8.79
C ALA A 12 -16.15 11.48 7.97
N LYS A 13 -16.45 10.36 7.31
CA LYS A 13 -15.47 9.64 6.46
C LYS A 13 -15.53 10.07 5.00
N ARG A 14 -16.60 10.70 4.55
CA ARG A 14 -16.78 11.08 3.14
C ARG A 14 -15.70 12.00 2.60
N SER A 15 -15.20 12.93 3.42
CA SER A 15 -14.12 13.84 3.02
C SER A 15 -12.80 13.13 2.67
N ARG A 16 -12.61 11.91 3.14
CA ARG A 16 -11.44 11.06 2.87
C ARG A 16 -11.61 10.12 1.67
N VAL A 17 -12.82 10.05 1.13
CA VAL A 17 -13.12 9.18 -0.02
C VAL A 17 -12.67 9.87 -1.31
N ALA A 18 -11.99 9.15 -2.19
CA ALA A 18 -11.67 9.67 -3.52
C ALA A 18 -12.97 9.81 -4.35
N PRO A 19 -13.15 10.93 -5.07
CA PRO A 19 -14.29 11.08 -5.97
C PRO A 19 -14.19 10.09 -7.13
N THR A 20 -15.34 9.71 -7.68
CA THR A 20 -15.42 8.88 -8.88
C THR A 20 -15.95 9.66 -10.08
N GLU A 21 -16.97 9.22 -10.75
CA GLU A 21 -17.46 9.81 -11.98
C GLU A 21 -18.45 10.95 -11.73
N GLN A 22 -18.47 11.91 -12.63
CA GLN A 22 -19.53 12.89 -12.68
C GLN A 22 -20.76 12.27 -13.36
N VAL A 23 -21.90 12.33 -12.66
CA VAL A 23 -23.20 11.88 -13.16
C VAL A 23 -24.16 13.08 -13.18
N GLY A 24 -24.48 13.56 -14.36
CA GLY A 24 -25.16 14.85 -14.52
C GLY A 24 -24.28 15.99 -13.99
N GLU A 25 -24.80 16.78 -13.07
CA GLU A 25 -24.08 17.90 -12.44
C GLU A 25 -23.34 17.51 -11.15
N VAL A 26 -23.44 16.24 -10.71
CA VAL A 26 -22.92 15.79 -9.41
C VAL A 26 -21.73 14.86 -9.62
N ILE A 27 -20.62 15.14 -8.92
CA ILE A 27 -19.51 14.20 -8.80
C ILE A 27 -19.82 13.23 -7.65
N LEU A 28 -19.79 11.94 -7.94
CA LEU A 28 -20.02 10.91 -6.94
C LEU A 28 -18.85 10.88 -5.94
N HIS A 29 -19.14 11.17 -4.68
CA HIS A 29 -18.17 11.27 -3.60
C HIS A 29 -18.71 10.64 -2.31
N GLY A 30 -18.14 9.50 -1.92
CA GLY A 30 -18.66 8.72 -0.79
C GLY A 30 -20.00 8.04 -1.07
N GLU A 31 -20.33 7.92 -2.33
CA GLU A 31 -21.46 7.16 -2.85
C GLU A 31 -20.96 6.11 -3.85
N VAL A 32 -21.57 4.92 -3.87
CA VAL A 32 -21.13 3.83 -4.74
C VAL A 32 -21.26 4.22 -6.21
N HIS A 33 -20.18 4.01 -6.96
CA HIS A 33 -20.13 4.33 -8.39
C HIS A 33 -21.10 3.47 -9.22
N ASP A 34 -21.15 2.16 -8.94
CA ASP A 34 -21.99 1.23 -9.70
C ASP A 34 -23.47 1.61 -9.61
N PRO A 35 -24.15 1.85 -10.76
CA PRO A 35 -25.53 2.34 -10.76
C PRO A 35 -26.51 1.30 -10.25
N THR A 36 -26.23 0.00 -10.37
CA THR A 36 -27.09 -1.06 -9.86
C THR A 36 -27.00 -1.13 -8.34
N ALA A 37 -25.78 -1.18 -7.81
CA ALA A 37 -25.55 -1.15 -6.36
C ALA A 37 -26.15 0.11 -5.72
N ARG A 38 -26.05 1.26 -6.40
CA ARG A 38 -26.65 2.52 -5.94
C ARG A 38 -28.17 2.42 -5.82
N ARG A 39 -28.85 1.87 -6.83
CA ARG A 39 -30.30 1.61 -6.78
C ARG A 39 -30.70 0.59 -5.70
N MET A 40 -29.78 -0.32 -5.33
CA MET A 40 -29.96 -1.27 -4.24
C MET A 40 -29.68 -0.66 -2.85
N GLY A 41 -29.51 0.67 -2.75
CA GLY A 41 -29.22 1.32 -1.48
C GLY A 41 -27.75 1.39 -1.10
N GLY A 42 -26.83 1.13 -2.03
CA GLY A 42 -25.39 1.28 -1.84
C GLY A 42 -24.68 0.07 -1.25
N VAL A 43 -25.40 -1.02 -0.99
CA VAL A 43 -24.83 -2.28 -0.47
C VAL A 43 -25.13 -3.42 -1.43
N ALA A 44 -24.10 -3.97 -2.05
CA ALA A 44 -24.25 -5.10 -2.96
C ALA A 44 -23.00 -5.99 -2.95
N GLY A 45 -23.15 -7.27 -3.29
CA GLY A 45 -22.06 -8.21 -3.32
C GLY A 45 -20.99 -7.94 -4.39
N HIS A 46 -21.32 -7.14 -5.40
CA HIS A 46 -20.44 -6.84 -6.53
C HIS A 46 -19.82 -5.42 -6.48
N ALA A 47 -20.36 -4.52 -5.67
CA ALA A 47 -19.88 -3.15 -5.56
C ALA A 47 -20.36 -2.44 -4.27
N GLY A 48 -19.75 -1.31 -3.92
CA GLY A 48 -20.17 -0.48 -2.79
C GLY A 48 -19.27 -0.53 -1.57
N LEU A 49 -18.27 -1.41 -1.56
CA LEU A 49 -17.31 -1.44 -0.45
C LEU A 49 -16.28 -0.31 -0.61
N PHE A 50 -16.14 0.48 0.43
CA PHE A 50 -15.09 1.50 0.59
C PHE A 50 -14.04 0.97 1.54
N THR A 51 -12.77 1.29 1.27
CA THR A 51 -11.65 0.80 2.07
C THR A 51 -10.42 1.71 1.91
N THR A 52 -9.39 1.45 2.69
CA THR A 52 -8.07 2.07 2.56
C THR A 52 -7.02 1.02 2.19
N ALA A 53 -5.85 1.47 1.69
CA ALA A 53 -4.74 0.56 1.42
C ALA A 53 -4.27 -0.16 2.70
N ALA A 54 -4.28 0.53 3.84
CA ALA A 54 -3.90 -0.05 5.13
C ALA A 54 -4.85 -1.18 5.56
N ASP A 55 -6.16 -1.00 5.39
CA ASP A 55 -7.15 -2.03 5.73
C ASP A 55 -7.07 -3.21 4.75
N LEU A 56 -6.90 -2.96 3.45
CA LEU A 56 -6.67 -4.02 2.46
C LEU A 56 -5.36 -4.77 2.73
N GLY A 57 -4.32 -4.09 3.21
CA GLY A 57 -3.08 -4.72 3.63
C GLY A 57 -3.29 -5.71 4.78
N ARG A 58 -4.12 -5.35 5.77
CA ARG A 58 -4.51 -6.28 6.85
C ARG A 58 -5.25 -7.51 6.32
N PHE A 59 -6.18 -7.29 5.39
CA PHE A 59 -6.91 -8.38 4.75
C PHE A 59 -5.96 -9.28 3.94
N ALA A 60 -5.07 -8.69 3.13
CA ALA A 60 -4.10 -9.44 2.34
C ALA A 60 -3.14 -10.25 3.23
N ASN A 61 -2.67 -9.67 4.34
CA ASN A 61 -1.83 -10.37 5.30
C ASN A 61 -2.57 -11.52 5.99
N MET A 62 -3.85 -11.35 6.29
CA MET A 62 -4.69 -12.44 6.82
C MET A 62 -4.78 -13.58 5.81
N MET A 63 -4.98 -13.29 4.53
CA MET A 63 -5.01 -14.30 3.46
C MET A 63 -3.65 -14.98 3.27
N LEU A 64 -2.52 -14.24 3.30
CA LEU A 64 -1.16 -14.78 3.21
C LEU A 64 -0.78 -15.64 4.40
N ASN A 65 -1.41 -15.43 5.56
CA ASN A 65 -1.22 -16.22 6.76
C ASN A 65 -2.35 -17.25 6.98
N ASP A 66 -2.87 -17.82 5.89
CA ASP A 66 -3.85 -18.89 5.88
C ASP A 66 -5.05 -18.62 6.79
N GLY A 67 -5.56 -17.39 6.75
CA GLY A 67 -6.73 -16.95 7.51
C GLY A 67 -6.46 -16.43 8.91
N SER A 68 -5.21 -16.20 9.29
CA SER A 68 -4.84 -15.66 10.59
C SER A 68 -4.29 -14.23 10.51
N LEU A 69 -4.60 -13.40 11.48
CA LEU A 69 -4.05 -12.05 11.60
C LEU A 69 -3.72 -11.73 13.06
N TYR A 70 -2.47 -11.34 13.34
CA TYR A 70 -1.99 -10.99 14.69
C TYR A 70 -2.33 -12.05 15.75
N GLY A 71 -2.15 -13.32 15.39
CA GLY A 71 -2.42 -14.46 16.28
C GLY A 71 -3.90 -14.82 16.46
N ARG A 72 -4.81 -14.14 15.73
CA ARG A 72 -6.24 -14.46 15.72
C ARG A 72 -6.63 -15.16 14.45
N ARG A 73 -7.31 -16.29 14.57
CA ARG A 73 -7.94 -16.99 13.45
C ARG A 73 -9.19 -16.22 13.02
N VAL A 74 -9.23 -15.81 11.73
CA VAL A 74 -10.38 -15.15 11.09
C VAL A 74 -11.11 -16.10 10.17
N PHE A 75 -10.36 -16.84 9.36
CA PHE A 75 -10.83 -17.94 8.53
C PHE A 75 -10.04 -19.21 8.86
N GLU A 76 -10.65 -20.37 8.71
CA GLU A 76 -9.91 -21.61 8.74
C GLU A 76 -9.02 -21.73 7.50
N GLU A 77 -7.86 -22.34 7.66
CA GLU A 77 -6.87 -22.53 6.58
C GLU A 77 -7.51 -23.20 5.35
N GLU A 78 -8.31 -24.24 5.57
CA GLU A 78 -9.02 -24.92 4.49
C GLU A 78 -10.02 -24.00 3.77
N THR A 79 -10.62 -23.03 4.47
CA THR A 79 -11.49 -22.02 3.87
C THR A 79 -10.70 -21.13 2.91
N VAL A 80 -9.52 -20.65 3.33
CA VAL A 80 -8.64 -19.83 2.47
C VAL A 80 -8.22 -20.63 1.24
N LYS A 81 -7.75 -21.87 1.40
CA LYS A 81 -7.38 -22.76 0.31
C LYS A 81 -8.54 -22.97 -0.66
N TRP A 82 -9.71 -23.22 -0.12
CA TRP A 82 -10.90 -23.43 -0.95
C TRP A 82 -11.31 -22.17 -1.70
N MET A 83 -11.32 -21.00 -1.05
CA MET A 83 -11.63 -19.72 -1.68
C MET A 83 -10.70 -19.39 -2.83
N THR A 84 -9.40 -19.71 -2.70
CA THR A 84 -8.36 -19.33 -3.67
C THR A 84 -8.07 -20.41 -4.72
N ALA A 85 -8.61 -21.62 -4.55
CA ALA A 85 -8.55 -22.66 -5.57
C ALA A 85 -9.43 -22.33 -6.78
N SER A 86 -9.06 -22.85 -7.95
CA SER A 86 -9.89 -22.68 -9.17
C SER A 86 -11.13 -23.54 -9.13
N HIS A 87 -12.29 -22.88 -9.25
CA HIS A 87 -13.62 -23.54 -9.32
C HIS A 87 -14.20 -23.56 -10.73
N THR A 88 -13.53 -22.96 -11.71
CA THR A 88 -13.96 -23.01 -13.10
C THR A 88 -13.62 -24.36 -13.70
N LYS A 89 -14.61 -24.96 -14.41
CA LYS A 89 -14.49 -26.30 -15.01
C LYS A 89 -14.23 -26.21 -16.52
N PRO A 90 -13.58 -27.20 -17.14
CA PRO A 90 -13.53 -27.31 -18.58
C PRO A 90 -14.93 -27.25 -19.22
N PRO A 91 -15.09 -26.64 -20.40
CA PRO A 91 -14.04 -26.14 -21.31
C PRO A 91 -13.55 -24.70 -21.03
N MET A 92 -13.93 -24.10 -19.90
CA MET A 92 -13.51 -22.72 -19.56
C MET A 92 -11.99 -22.63 -19.40
N LYS A 93 -11.39 -21.73 -20.19
CA LYS A 93 -9.93 -21.49 -20.13
C LYS A 93 -9.52 -20.51 -19.02
N ILE A 94 -10.48 -19.79 -18.44
CA ILE A 94 -10.24 -18.89 -17.32
C ILE A 94 -10.18 -19.66 -16.01
N LYS A 95 -9.38 -19.17 -15.04
CA LYS A 95 -9.33 -19.72 -13.69
C LYS A 95 -9.83 -18.68 -12.69
N ARG A 96 -10.85 -19.06 -11.94
CA ARG A 96 -11.49 -18.21 -10.91
C ARG A 96 -11.67 -19.00 -9.63
N GLY A 97 -11.31 -18.35 -8.50
CA GLY A 97 -11.69 -18.79 -7.17
C GLY A 97 -13.05 -18.22 -6.75
N LEU A 98 -13.37 -18.33 -5.48
CA LEU A 98 -14.60 -17.73 -4.93
C LEU A 98 -14.32 -16.23 -4.63
N GLY A 99 -14.78 -15.37 -5.56
CA GLY A 99 -14.50 -13.93 -5.52
C GLY A 99 -13.09 -13.54 -6.00
N TRP A 100 -12.25 -14.50 -6.42
CA TRP A 100 -10.89 -14.26 -6.86
C TRP A 100 -10.68 -14.51 -8.36
N ASP A 101 -9.92 -13.64 -8.98
CA ASP A 101 -9.32 -13.87 -10.28
C ASP A 101 -7.95 -14.53 -10.09
N ILE A 102 -7.71 -15.63 -10.81
CA ILE A 102 -6.45 -16.38 -10.78
C ILE A 102 -5.76 -16.27 -12.14
N ALA A 103 -6.48 -16.57 -13.21
CA ALA A 103 -5.98 -16.41 -14.57
C ALA A 103 -7.13 -16.14 -15.54
N SER A 104 -7.25 -14.90 -15.98
CA SER A 104 -8.28 -14.43 -16.90
C SER A 104 -7.78 -13.19 -17.66
N PRO A 105 -8.54 -12.65 -18.63
CA PRO A 105 -8.21 -11.37 -19.26
C PRO A 105 -8.13 -10.19 -18.28
N TYR A 106 -8.64 -10.32 -17.06
CA TYR A 106 -8.62 -9.27 -16.02
C TYR A 106 -7.42 -9.37 -15.07
N SER A 107 -6.56 -10.37 -15.22
CA SER A 107 -5.39 -10.60 -14.33
C SER A 107 -4.22 -9.62 -14.57
N SER A 108 -4.49 -8.40 -15.08
CA SER A 108 -3.44 -7.39 -15.26
C SER A 108 -2.70 -7.04 -13.95
N PRO A 109 -3.32 -7.05 -12.76
CA PRO A 109 -2.62 -6.80 -11.50
C PRO A 109 -1.62 -7.88 -11.08
N ARG A 110 -1.59 -9.03 -11.75
CA ARG A 110 -0.55 -10.05 -11.59
C ARG A 110 0.82 -9.57 -12.10
N GLY A 111 0.84 -8.58 -12.98
CA GLY A 111 2.07 -8.22 -13.66
C GLY A 111 2.54 -9.30 -14.63
N ASN A 112 3.84 -9.28 -14.91
CA ASN A 112 4.48 -10.23 -15.83
C ASN A 112 5.29 -11.33 -15.12
N LEU A 113 5.52 -11.20 -13.81
CA LEU A 113 6.46 -12.03 -13.05
C LEU A 113 5.81 -12.87 -11.95
N PHE A 114 4.68 -12.44 -11.37
CA PHE A 114 3.95 -13.31 -10.46
C PHE A 114 3.33 -14.49 -11.22
N GLU A 115 3.47 -15.68 -10.67
CA GLU A 115 3.04 -16.90 -11.33
C GLU A 115 1.53 -17.19 -11.19
N VAL A 116 1.06 -18.17 -11.93
CA VAL A 116 -0.29 -18.72 -11.78
C VAL A 116 -0.34 -19.54 -10.49
N GLY A 117 -1.15 -19.12 -9.56
CA GLY A 117 -1.21 -19.55 -8.16
C GLY A 117 -1.40 -18.33 -7.27
N SER A 118 -0.89 -17.18 -7.75
CA SER A 118 -1.28 -15.88 -7.22
C SER A 118 -2.70 -15.52 -7.66
N TYR A 119 -3.38 -14.70 -6.87
CA TYR A 119 -4.78 -14.35 -7.06
C TYR A 119 -5.05 -12.90 -6.63
N GLY A 120 -6.13 -12.36 -7.15
CA GLY A 120 -6.51 -10.99 -6.83
C GLY A 120 -7.83 -10.59 -7.44
N HIS A 121 -8.11 -9.31 -7.47
CA HIS A 121 -9.24 -8.75 -8.19
C HIS A 121 -9.01 -7.28 -8.56
N THR A 122 -9.75 -6.83 -9.56
CA THR A 122 -9.78 -5.42 -9.99
C THR A 122 -11.12 -4.79 -9.60
N GLY A 123 -11.10 -3.51 -9.19
CA GLY A 123 -12.30 -2.69 -9.09
C GLY A 123 -12.51 -1.87 -10.38
N TRP A 124 -13.76 -1.70 -10.78
CA TRP A 124 -14.12 -0.87 -11.94
C TRP A 124 -13.61 0.56 -11.80
N THR A 125 -13.71 1.12 -10.61
CA THR A 125 -13.29 2.50 -10.30
C THR A 125 -11.78 2.73 -10.37
N GLY A 126 -10.96 1.68 -10.42
CA GLY A 126 -9.51 1.79 -10.62
C GLY A 126 -8.67 0.97 -9.66
N CYS A 127 -9.18 0.63 -8.48
CA CYS A 127 -8.45 -0.11 -7.47
C CYS A 127 -8.14 -1.54 -7.90
N SER A 128 -7.09 -2.14 -7.31
CA SER A 128 -6.79 -3.57 -7.43
C SER A 128 -6.03 -4.07 -6.20
N LEU A 129 -6.24 -5.35 -5.92
CA LEU A 129 -5.48 -6.13 -4.95
C LEU A 129 -4.99 -7.39 -5.67
N TRP A 130 -3.71 -7.72 -5.52
CA TRP A 130 -3.13 -8.98 -5.97
C TRP A 130 -2.29 -9.58 -4.86
N ILE A 131 -2.43 -10.86 -4.62
CA ILE A 131 -1.78 -11.60 -3.54
C ILE A 131 -1.01 -12.76 -4.16
N ASP A 132 0.26 -12.86 -3.85
CA ASP A 132 1.12 -13.95 -4.28
C ASP A 132 1.63 -14.74 -3.07
N PRO A 133 1.01 -15.91 -2.77
CA PRO A 133 1.45 -16.74 -1.66
C PRO A 133 2.87 -17.28 -1.83
N ALA A 134 3.34 -17.48 -3.07
CA ALA A 134 4.67 -18.04 -3.32
C ALA A 134 5.78 -17.13 -2.83
N THR A 135 5.60 -15.82 -2.93
CA THR A 135 6.57 -14.82 -2.45
C THR A 135 6.16 -14.14 -1.14
N GLY A 136 4.99 -14.49 -0.59
CA GLY A 136 4.43 -13.83 0.59
C GLY A 136 4.11 -12.35 0.37
N THR A 137 3.78 -11.95 -0.86
CA THR A 137 3.66 -10.56 -1.26
C THR A 137 2.22 -10.20 -1.64
N SER A 138 1.83 -8.97 -1.34
CA SER A 138 0.61 -8.40 -1.90
C SER A 138 0.88 -7.04 -2.53
N VAL A 139 0.19 -6.76 -3.64
CA VAL A 139 0.24 -5.49 -4.35
C VAL A 139 -1.15 -4.85 -4.32
N ILE A 140 -1.22 -3.69 -3.69
CA ILE A 140 -2.46 -2.92 -3.55
C ILE A 140 -2.28 -1.62 -4.31
N LEU A 141 -3.16 -1.36 -5.28
CA LEU A 141 -3.17 -0.13 -6.05
C LEU A 141 -4.53 0.56 -5.87
N MET A 142 -4.50 1.73 -5.23
CA MET A 142 -5.68 2.56 -4.99
C MET A 142 -5.66 3.73 -5.97
N THR A 143 -6.46 3.62 -7.03
CA THR A 143 -6.59 4.67 -8.05
C THR A 143 -8.06 4.96 -8.35
N SER A 144 -8.36 6.16 -8.85
CA SER A 144 -9.69 6.55 -9.31
C SER A 144 -9.66 6.81 -10.81
N ARG A 145 -9.76 5.74 -11.62
CA ARG A 145 -9.75 5.87 -13.07
C ARG A 145 -11.02 6.48 -13.65
N THR A 146 -12.11 6.42 -12.90
CA THR A 146 -13.41 6.93 -13.36
C THR A 146 -13.57 8.43 -13.15
N HIS A 147 -12.73 9.06 -12.35
CA HIS A 147 -12.79 10.49 -12.13
C HIS A 147 -12.08 11.24 -13.27
N PRO A 148 -12.66 12.34 -13.81
CA PRO A 148 -14.05 12.80 -13.55
C PRO A 148 -15.08 12.22 -14.53
N ASP A 149 -14.67 11.65 -15.66
CA ASP A 149 -15.50 11.42 -16.87
C ASP A 149 -15.65 9.93 -17.26
N GLY A 150 -15.23 9.01 -16.40
CA GLY A 150 -15.34 7.57 -16.63
C GLY A 150 -14.32 6.98 -17.62
N ARG A 151 -13.46 7.78 -18.25
CA ARG A 151 -12.63 7.38 -19.42
C ARG A 151 -11.24 6.87 -19.08
N GLY A 152 -10.80 6.94 -17.84
CA GLY A 152 -9.47 6.51 -17.44
C GLY A 152 -9.22 5.00 -17.68
N ASN A 153 -7.97 4.65 -17.97
CA ASN A 153 -7.53 3.27 -18.12
C ASN A 153 -6.26 3.04 -17.29
N VAL A 154 -6.30 2.06 -16.40
CA VAL A 154 -5.20 1.72 -15.47
C VAL A 154 -4.68 0.29 -15.67
N ILE A 155 -5.04 -0.37 -16.78
CA ILE A 155 -4.61 -1.76 -17.06
C ILE A 155 -3.09 -1.85 -17.13
N ALA A 156 -2.47 -0.95 -17.90
CA ALA A 156 -1.02 -0.89 -18.04
C ALA A 156 -0.35 -0.54 -16.69
N LEU A 157 -0.88 0.44 -15.96
CA LEU A 157 -0.38 0.84 -14.65
C LEU A 157 -0.39 -0.32 -13.65
N ARG A 158 -1.51 -1.04 -13.54
CA ARG A 158 -1.63 -2.23 -12.67
C ARG A 158 -0.56 -3.26 -12.99
N ARG A 159 -0.37 -3.56 -14.28
CA ARG A 159 0.66 -4.51 -14.73
C ARG A 159 2.07 -4.04 -14.39
N THR A 160 2.38 -2.78 -14.67
CA THR A 160 3.71 -2.21 -14.42
C THR A 160 4.03 -2.22 -12.93
N VAL A 161 3.12 -1.74 -12.07
CA VAL A 161 3.34 -1.70 -10.61
C VAL A 161 3.59 -3.10 -10.05
N ALA A 162 2.79 -4.10 -10.45
CA ALA A 162 2.99 -5.47 -9.99
C ALA A 162 4.28 -6.09 -10.52
N THR A 163 4.65 -5.79 -11.76
CA THR A 163 5.93 -6.27 -12.34
C THR A 163 7.11 -5.67 -11.58
N LEU A 164 7.12 -4.36 -11.34
CA LEU A 164 8.18 -3.69 -10.57
C LEU A 164 8.26 -4.20 -9.12
N ALA A 165 7.11 -4.47 -8.49
CA ALA A 165 7.08 -5.07 -7.16
C ALA A 165 7.73 -6.46 -7.15
N ALA A 166 7.41 -7.30 -8.15
CA ALA A 166 8.01 -8.62 -8.29
C ALA A 166 9.51 -8.56 -8.65
N GLU A 167 9.92 -7.62 -9.53
CA GLU A 167 11.33 -7.38 -9.84
C GLU A 167 12.13 -6.97 -8.60
N ALA A 168 11.57 -6.13 -7.75
CA ALA A 168 12.20 -5.73 -6.51
C ALA A 168 12.46 -6.93 -5.58
N LEU A 169 11.55 -7.92 -5.54
CA LEU A 169 11.76 -9.17 -4.79
C LEU A 169 12.90 -9.99 -5.38
N HIS A 170 12.97 -10.13 -6.70
CA HIS A 170 14.03 -10.88 -7.36
C HIS A 170 15.39 -10.18 -7.25
N GLY A 171 15.44 -8.85 -7.32
CA GLY A 171 16.66 -8.06 -7.11
C GLY A 171 17.23 -8.21 -5.69
N PHE A 172 16.41 -8.51 -4.70
CA PHE A 172 16.83 -8.86 -3.34
C PHE A 172 17.29 -10.32 -3.20
N SER A 173 16.97 -11.17 -4.17
CA SER A 173 17.26 -12.62 -4.14
C SER A 173 18.65 -13.01 -4.70
N THR A 174 19.44 -12.09 -5.27
CA THR A 174 20.76 -12.40 -5.85
C THR A 174 21.89 -12.56 -4.83
N GLY A 175 21.58 -12.71 -3.56
CA GLY A 175 22.50 -13.09 -2.49
C GLY A 175 22.04 -14.39 -1.83
N SER A 176 22.46 -15.51 -2.41
CA SER A 176 22.57 -16.85 -1.80
C SER A 176 22.16 -16.99 -0.32
N ALA A 177 20.88 -17.02 -0.04
CA ALA A 177 20.31 -17.71 1.12
C ALA A 177 18.89 -18.09 0.76
N ALA A 178 18.54 -19.38 0.90
CA ALA A 178 17.16 -19.82 0.89
C ALA A 178 16.32 -18.91 1.79
N PRO A 179 15.06 -18.57 1.41
CA PRO A 179 14.20 -17.81 2.31
C PRO A 179 14.22 -18.53 3.66
N PRO A 180 14.44 -17.81 4.79
CA PRO A 180 14.34 -18.44 6.09
C PRO A 180 12.97 -19.10 6.18
N GLU A 181 12.91 -20.38 6.57
CA GLU A 181 11.65 -21.05 6.90
C GLU A 181 10.88 -20.12 7.86
N LEU A 182 9.74 -19.64 7.39
CA LEU A 182 8.85 -18.82 8.19
C LEU A 182 8.28 -19.70 9.31
N THR A 183 8.97 -19.75 10.43
CA THR A 183 8.37 -20.33 11.63
C THR A 183 7.17 -19.48 12.03
N ALA A 184 6.12 -20.11 12.55
CA ALA A 184 4.80 -19.55 12.88
C ALA A 184 4.76 -18.31 13.81
N ARG A 185 5.88 -17.63 14.00
CA ARG A 185 6.04 -16.42 14.83
C ARG A 185 6.59 -15.20 14.10
N GLN A 186 6.82 -15.26 12.79
CA GLN A 186 7.35 -14.09 12.08
C GLN A 186 6.19 -13.19 11.66
N SER A 187 5.93 -12.17 12.48
CA SER A 187 5.07 -11.04 12.12
C SER A 187 5.63 -10.36 10.87
N VAL A 188 4.74 -9.91 10.00
CA VAL A 188 5.09 -9.11 8.82
C VAL A 188 6.01 -7.96 9.22
N LEU A 189 7.16 -7.87 8.56
CA LEU A 189 8.11 -6.78 8.74
C LEU A 189 7.65 -5.58 7.93
N ASN A 190 7.66 -4.41 8.53
CA ASN A 190 7.50 -3.17 7.76
C ASN A 190 8.85 -2.76 7.13
N GLY A 191 8.84 -1.72 6.28
CA GLY A 191 10.05 -1.26 5.60
C GLY A 191 11.16 -0.83 6.57
N ALA A 192 10.81 -0.26 7.73
CA ALA A 192 11.77 0.13 8.77
C ALA A 192 12.41 -1.07 9.45
N ASP A 193 11.63 -2.15 9.70
CA ASP A 193 12.17 -3.43 10.21
C ASP A 193 13.19 -4.01 9.25
N VAL A 194 12.82 -4.09 7.95
CA VAL A 194 13.71 -4.61 6.90
C VAL A 194 14.98 -3.80 6.80
N LEU A 195 14.87 -2.48 6.82
CA LEU A 195 16.03 -1.58 6.72
C LEU A 195 17.01 -1.75 7.89
N ARG A 196 16.50 -1.99 9.10
CA ARG A 196 17.34 -2.29 10.28
C ARG A 196 18.04 -3.62 10.20
N MET A 197 17.35 -4.64 9.69
CA MET A 197 17.92 -5.97 9.52
C MET A 197 18.91 -6.02 8.35
N ARG A 198 18.74 -5.16 7.36
CA ARG A 198 19.51 -5.12 6.11
C ARG A 198 19.97 -3.70 5.77
N PRO A 199 20.83 -3.10 6.59
CA PRO A 199 21.30 -1.74 6.37
C PRO A 199 22.08 -1.58 5.06
N GLU A 200 22.56 -2.68 4.48
CA GLU A 200 23.22 -2.69 3.16
C GLU A 200 22.31 -2.28 2.00
N LEU A 201 20.98 -2.24 2.21
CA LEU A 201 20.03 -1.67 1.24
C LEU A 201 20.23 -0.15 1.06
N LEU A 202 20.84 0.51 2.03
CA LEU A 202 21.23 1.91 1.90
C LEU A 202 22.56 2.02 1.12
N PRO A 203 22.60 2.75 0.00
CA PRO A 203 23.84 2.94 -0.75
C PRO A 203 24.89 3.63 0.12
N LYS A 204 26.08 3.02 0.25
CA LYS A 204 27.13 3.53 1.12
C LYS A 204 27.60 4.92 0.68
N GLY A 205 27.67 5.85 1.62
CA GLY A 205 28.10 7.23 1.40
C GLY A 205 27.03 8.17 0.86
N SER A 206 25.82 7.70 0.60
CA SER A 206 24.74 8.52 0.04
C SER A 206 24.26 9.59 1.00
N ARG A 207 23.99 10.76 0.44
CA ARG A 207 23.29 11.87 1.11
C ARG A 207 21.79 11.65 0.93
N ILE A 208 21.08 11.45 2.01
CA ILE A 208 19.66 11.09 1.96
C ILE A 208 18.78 12.13 2.63
N GLY A 209 17.56 12.24 2.14
CA GLY A 209 16.45 12.90 2.81
C GLY A 209 15.46 11.88 3.35
N LEU A 210 14.81 12.17 4.46
CA LEU A 210 13.78 11.35 5.06
C LEU A 210 12.44 12.10 5.06
N ILE A 211 11.45 11.53 4.40
CA ILE A 211 10.05 11.96 4.48
C ILE A 211 9.40 11.12 5.56
N THR A 212 9.03 11.72 6.68
CA THR A 212 8.46 10.99 7.83
C THR A 212 7.63 11.88 8.74
N ASN A 213 6.89 11.25 9.62
CA ASN A 213 6.20 11.86 10.74
C ASN A 213 6.38 10.97 12.00
N HIS A 214 5.56 11.20 13.03
CA HIS A 214 5.59 10.44 14.29
C HIS A 214 5.27 8.95 14.14
N THR A 215 4.74 8.50 12.99
CA THR A 215 4.44 7.09 12.71
C THR A 215 5.58 6.33 12.07
N GLY A 216 6.66 7.02 11.64
CA GLY A 216 7.84 6.43 11.02
C GLY A 216 8.72 5.67 12.01
N HIS A 217 8.36 4.42 12.29
CA HIS A 217 9.07 3.55 13.23
C HIS A 217 8.93 2.07 12.86
N ASP A 218 9.85 1.25 13.37
CA ASP A 218 9.74 -0.20 13.27
C ASP A 218 8.64 -0.75 14.20
N ARG A 219 8.40 -2.05 14.16
CA ARG A 219 7.40 -2.73 15.01
C ARG A 219 7.73 -2.69 16.50
N GLU A 220 9.00 -2.45 16.87
CA GLU A 220 9.46 -2.28 18.24
C GLU A 220 9.38 -0.82 18.72
N ARG A 221 8.78 0.06 17.89
CA ARG A 221 8.67 1.50 18.13
C ARG A 221 9.98 2.27 18.11
N ASN A 222 11.05 1.73 17.51
CA ASN A 222 12.27 2.50 17.28
C ASN A 222 12.10 3.39 16.06
N SER A 223 12.40 4.66 16.19
CA SER A 223 12.27 5.67 15.14
C SER A 223 13.22 5.40 13.97
N THR A 224 12.72 5.50 12.74
CA THR A 224 13.53 5.45 11.52
C THR A 224 14.47 6.65 11.44
N LEU A 225 14.06 7.82 11.93
CA LEU A 225 14.92 8.98 12.06
C LEU A 225 16.15 8.68 12.95
N ASP A 226 15.94 8.13 14.14
CA ASP A 226 17.04 7.81 15.06
C ASP A 226 17.98 6.73 14.50
N PHE A 227 17.44 5.78 13.75
CA PHE A 227 18.22 4.76 13.05
C PHE A 227 19.13 5.38 12.00
N LEU A 228 18.59 6.25 11.15
CA LEU A 228 19.36 6.89 10.08
C LEU A 228 20.39 7.89 10.59
N LEU A 229 20.11 8.60 11.68
CA LEU A 229 21.06 9.50 12.34
C LEU A 229 22.27 8.75 12.90
N LYS A 230 22.11 7.51 13.33
CA LYS A 230 23.17 6.65 13.89
C LYS A 230 23.88 5.82 12.82
N SER A 231 23.39 5.83 11.57
CA SER A 231 23.94 5.03 10.50
C SER A 231 25.30 5.58 10.05
N ASP A 232 26.29 4.70 9.96
CA ASP A 232 27.60 4.99 9.36
C ASP A 232 27.62 4.84 7.83
N ARG A 233 26.52 4.32 7.26
CA ARG A 233 26.42 4.06 5.82
C ARG A 233 25.98 5.26 5.02
N VAL A 234 25.13 6.11 5.57
CA VAL A 234 24.51 7.24 4.86
C VAL A 234 24.62 8.52 5.67
N GLN A 235 24.48 9.64 4.99
CA GLN A 235 24.42 10.96 5.62
C GLN A 235 23.00 11.50 5.50
N LEU A 236 22.23 11.50 6.60
CA LEU A 236 20.95 12.17 6.63
C LEU A 236 21.17 13.68 6.57
N LYS A 237 20.64 14.34 5.54
CA LYS A 237 20.87 15.77 5.25
C LYS A 237 19.64 16.63 5.45
N ALA A 238 18.44 16.07 5.24
CA ALA A 238 17.21 16.81 5.32
C ALA A 238 16.05 15.94 5.81
N LEU A 239 15.12 16.57 6.47
CA LEU A 239 13.84 15.99 6.88
C LEU A 239 12.71 16.67 6.11
N PHE A 240 11.72 15.91 5.72
CA PHE A 240 10.51 16.41 5.08
C PHE A 240 9.32 15.93 5.91
N SER A 241 8.52 16.88 6.38
CA SER A 241 7.40 16.58 7.24
C SER A 241 6.09 16.83 6.52
N PRO A 242 5.24 15.80 6.36
CA PRO A 242 3.88 15.97 5.88
C PRO A 242 2.99 16.54 6.98
N GLU A 243 1.70 16.32 6.87
CA GLU A 243 0.65 16.72 7.81
C GLU A 243 1.01 16.43 9.27
N HIS A 244 0.59 17.28 10.19
CA HIS A 244 0.81 17.23 11.66
C HIS A 244 2.28 17.41 12.13
N GLY A 245 3.22 17.72 11.25
CA GLY A 245 4.61 17.93 11.61
C GLY A 245 5.37 16.64 11.95
N LEU A 246 6.68 16.74 12.13
CA LEU A 246 7.56 15.60 12.39
C LEU A 246 7.17 14.79 13.64
N TYR A 247 6.62 15.45 14.64
CA TYR A 247 6.28 14.86 15.95
C TYR A 247 4.78 14.71 16.19
N GLY A 248 3.92 14.97 15.20
CA GLY A 248 2.48 14.79 15.31
C GLY A 248 1.78 15.72 16.31
N LYS A 249 2.36 16.88 16.62
CA LYS A 249 1.85 17.77 17.68
C LYS A 249 1.11 19.00 17.18
N LEU A 250 1.04 19.20 15.87
CA LEU A 250 0.55 20.45 15.29
C LEU A 250 -0.60 20.14 14.32
N ASP A 251 -1.75 20.74 14.58
CA ASP A 251 -2.94 20.69 13.69
C ASP A 251 -3.01 21.89 12.72
N GLU A 252 -1.96 22.71 12.69
CA GLU A 252 -1.90 23.93 11.86
C GLU A 252 -0.86 23.78 10.75
N LYS A 253 -0.95 24.67 9.74
CA LYS A 253 0.08 24.77 8.69
C LYS A 253 1.44 25.06 9.32
N VAL A 254 2.35 24.12 9.21
CA VAL A 254 3.70 24.22 9.74
C VAL A 254 4.64 24.70 8.63
N GLY A 255 5.36 25.79 8.87
CA GLY A 255 6.45 26.23 8.00
C GLY A 255 7.72 25.38 8.17
N ASP A 256 8.73 25.67 7.36
CA ASP A 256 10.06 25.09 7.50
C ASP A 256 10.64 25.39 8.88
N SER A 257 11.34 24.44 9.45
CA SER A 257 11.92 24.53 10.79
C SER A 257 13.25 23.77 10.89
N THR A 258 13.79 23.69 12.10
CA THR A 258 14.99 22.89 12.37
C THR A 258 14.68 21.92 13.50
N ASP A 259 15.03 20.66 13.30
CA ASP A 259 14.88 19.64 14.35
C ASP A 259 15.86 19.91 15.50
N SER A 260 15.32 20.08 16.68
CA SER A 260 16.12 20.44 17.88
C SER A 260 17.06 19.31 18.34
N LYS A 261 16.81 18.07 17.95
CA LYS A 261 17.64 16.92 18.34
C LYS A 261 18.82 16.70 17.39
N SER A 262 18.56 16.79 16.09
CA SER A 262 19.56 16.48 15.07
C SER A 262 20.21 17.72 14.45
N GLY A 263 19.61 18.90 14.63
CA GLY A 263 20.04 20.13 13.94
C GLY A 263 19.70 20.15 12.44
N LEU A 264 18.99 19.15 11.94
CA LEU A 264 18.65 19.07 10.52
C LEU A 264 17.48 19.99 10.18
N LYS A 265 17.49 20.52 8.95
CA LYS A 265 16.37 21.26 8.41
C LYS A 265 15.17 20.33 8.20
N ILE A 266 14.00 20.78 8.63
CA ILE A 266 12.71 20.16 8.36
C ILE A 266 12.00 21.03 7.33
N PHE A 267 11.77 20.50 6.15
CA PHE A 267 10.96 21.12 5.11
C PHE A 267 9.52 20.67 5.25
N SER A 268 8.60 21.63 5.32
CA SER A 268 7.17 21.32 5.40
C SER A 268 6.62 20.90 4.04
N LEU A 269 5.93 19.76 4.02
CA LEU A 269 5.14 19.32 2.87
C LEU A 269 3.63 19.56 3.11
N TYR A 270 3.29 20.35 4.13
CA TYR A 270 1.90 20.70 4.49
C TYR A 270 1.71 22.21 4.66
N GLY A 271 2.25 22.97 3.73
CA GLY A 271 2.18 24.43 3.73
C GLY A 271 1.87 24.96 2.33
N GLU A 272 2.79 25.71 1.81
CA GLU A 272 2.74 26.27 0.45
C GLU A 272 2.96 25.20 -0.63
N THR A 273 3.70 24.15 -0.31
CA THR A 273 3.93 23.03 -1.23
C THR A 273 3.57 21.70 -0.57
N ARG A 274 3.17 20.72 -1.40
CA ARG A 274 2.89 19.34 -0.98
C ARG A 274 3.92 18.35 -1.54
N LYS A 275 5.03 18.85 -2.02
CA LYS A 275 6.14 18.06 -2.55
C LYS A 275 7.45 18.80 -2.28
N PRO A 276 8.58 18.07 -2.14
CA PRO A 276 9.88 18.69 -2.05
C PRO A 276 10.18 19.57 -3.27
N LEU A 277 10.80 20.72 -3.05
CA LEU A 277 11.24 21.61 -4.12
C LEU A 277 12.58 21.13 -4.70
N GLN A 278 12.85 21.45 -5.95
CA GLN A 278 14.08 21.03 -6.63
C GLN A 278 15.34 21.48 -5.89
N GLY A 279 15.36 22.69 -5.32
CA GLY A 279 16.48 23.19 -4.53
C GLY A 279 16.70 22.41 -3.22
N GLN A 280 15.63 21.85 -2.63
CA GLN A 280 15.71 21.03 -1.41
C GLN A 280 16.25 19.60 -1.71
N LEU A 281 16.15 19.17 -2.95
CA LEU A 281 16.60 17.85 -3.41
C LEU A 281 18.00 17.88 -4.03
N ALA A 282 18.53 19.06 -4.37
CA ALA A 282 19.77 19.22 -5.16
C ALA A 282 21.01 18.57 -4.53
N GLU A 283 21.04 18.46 -3.20
CA GLU A 283 22.15 17.84 -2.47
C GLU A 283 21.85 16.40 -2.01
N LEU A 284 20.75 15.81 -2.43
CA LEU A 284 20.34 14.47 -2.03
C LEU A 284 20.55 13.47 -3.16
N ASP A 285 21.08 12.31 -2.82
CA ASP A 285 21.27 11.20 -3.73
C ASP A 285 20.05 10.25 -3.72
N ALA A 286 19.29 10.24 -2.60
CA ALA A 286 18.07 9.45 -2.45
C ALA A 286 17.10 10.07 -1.41
N LEU A 287 15.82 9.67 -1.53
CA LEU A 287 14.79 9.94 -0.52
C LEU A 287 14.29 8.61 0.06
N ILE A 288 14.16 8.59 1.37
CA ILE A 288 13.46 7.52 2.09
C ILE A 288 12.10 8.06 2.49
N PHE A 289 11.07 7.27 2.25
CA PHE A 289 9.71 7.57 2.64
C PHE A 289 9.25 6.54 3.68
N ASP A 290 8.96 6.99 4.89
CA ASP A 290 8.47 6.15 5.98
C ASP A 290 7.38 6.87 6.76
N ILE A 291 6.15 6.62 6.35
CA ILE A 291 4.91 7.09 6.98
C ILE A 291 3.96 5.90 7.02
N GLN A 292 3.39 5.63 8.19
CA GLN A 292 2.60 4.42 8.44
C GLN A 292 1.15 4.72 8.86
N ASP A 293 0.68 5.94 8.72
CA ASP A 293 -0.68 6.41 9.00
C ASP A 293 -1.53 6.68 7.74
#